data_19dd147891d5687d0cc1609f7f941521
#
_entry.id   19dd147891d5687d0cc1609f7f941521
#
_cell.length_a   1.000
_cell.length_b   1.000
_cell.length_c   1.000
_cell.angle_alpha   90.00
_cell.angle_beta   90.00
_cell.angle_gamma   90.00
#
_symmetry.space_group_name_H-M   'P 1'
#
loop_
_entity.id
_entity.type
_entity.pdbx_description
1 polymer ?
#
loop_
_entity_poly.entity_id
_entity_poly.type
_entity_poly.pdbx_seq_one_letter_code
_entity_poly.pdbx_strand_id
1 'polypeptide(L)'
;MAAQTIMLGNAEVVVAGGMESMSNTPYYLPKQRFGSTYGNTEVVDGIVKDGLTDVYNDYLMGVAAEECAAEYDISREEQDNYAIESYKRAQAAFAAGHYKEEIVPVTVSGGRGKPDRVVEMDDEVSKLNEDKLRAVRPAFQPKNGTVTAPNSSPLSDGASALVLVSKAAAEKYNLPLIAKVRGWGEAEQAPARFTTSPALAIPKAIQHAGLTAEDIAFYEINEAFSVVACANKKILNIPAEKM
;
A
#
# COMPACT_ATOMS: atom_id res chain seq x y z
N MET A 1 -7.46 -13.84 -8.16
CA MET A 1 -6.83 -14.94 -8.93
C MET A 1 -6.73 -16.23 -8.10
N ALA A 2 -5.99 -16.34 -6.97
CA ALA A 2 -5.86 -17.59 -6.22
C ALA A 2 -7.19 -18.23 -5.81
N ALA A 3 -8.13 -17.47 -5.25
CA ALA A 3 -9.48 -17.94 -4.93
C ALA A 3 -10.24 -18.43 -6.16
N GLN A 4 -10.14 -17.74 -7.30
CA GLN A 4 -10.73 -18.14 -8.57
C GLN A 4 -10.15 -19.47 -9.08
N THR A 5 -8.83 -19.67 -8.97
CA THR A 5 -8.14 -20.91 -9.33
C THR A 5 -8.71 -22.10 -8.54
N ILE A 6 -8.93 -21.92 -7.24
CA ILE A 6 -9.52 -22.94 -6.37
C ILE A 6 -11.00 -23.19 -6.73
N MET A 7 -11.78 -22.13 -6.94
CA MET A 7 -13.21 -22.24 -7.28
C MET A 7 -13.45 -22.92 -8.62
N LEU A 8 -12.54 -22.77 -9.57
CA LEU A 8 -12.55 -23.46 -10.86
C LEU A 8 -12.09 -24.92 -10.77
N GLY A 9 -11.66 -25.40 -9.60
CA GLY A 9 -11.18 -26.76 -9.40
C GLY A 9 -9.78 -27.02 -9.96
N ASN A 10 -9.03 -25.98 -10.36
CA ASN A 10 -7.70 -26.15 -10.93
C ASN A 10 -6.63 -26.45 -9.87
N ALA A 11 -6.90 -26.11 -8.60
CA ALA A 11 -6.06 -26.43 -7.45
C ALA A 11 -6.89 -26.51 -6.17
N GLU A 12 -6.44 -27.30 -5.19
CA GLU A 12 -7.06 -27.36 -3.86
C GLU A 12 -6.37 -26.43 -2.85
N VAL A 13 -5.09 -26.15 -3.08
CA VAL A 13 -4.23 -25.31 -2.24
C VAL A 13 -3.43 -24.36 -3.14
N VAL A 14 -3.41 -23.07 -2.82
CA VAL A 14 -2.66 -22.06 -3.55
C VAL A 14 -1.95 -21.15 -2.55
N VAL A 15 -0.65 -20.95 -2.73
CA VAL A 15 0.09 -19.89 -2.05
C VAL A 15 0.04 -18.64 -2.91
N ALA A 16 -0.47 -17.56 -2.35
CA ALA A 16 -0.53 -16.25 -2.99
C ALA A 16 0.27 -15.23 -2.17
N GLY A 17 1.16 -14.51 -2.82
CA GLY A 17 1.99 -13.53 -2.14
C GLY A 17 2.73 -12.64 -3.11
N GLY A 18 3.49 -11.70 -2.57
CA GLY A 18 4.35 -10.80 -3.30
C GLY A 18 5.46 -10.26 -2.42
N MET A 19 6.48 -9.72 -3.05
CA MET A 19 7.58 -9.05 -2.39
C MET A 19 8.09 -7.88 -3.22
N GLU A 20 8.62 -6.89 -2.55
CA GLU A 20 9.32 -5.78 -3.19
C GLU A 20 10.50 -5.37 -2.34
N SER A 21 11.61 -5.00 -2.97
CA SER A 21 12.78 -4.43 -2.31
C SER A 21 13.12 -3.09 -2.96
N MET A 22 12.46 -2.05 -2.50
CA MET A 22 12.67 -0.69 -3.02
C MET A 22 14.08 -0.20 -2.75
N SER A 23 14.70 -0.64 -1.65
CA SER A 23 16.10 -0.28 -1.31
C SER A 23 17.13 -0.88 -2.27
N ASN A 24 16.77 -1.94 -3.03
CA ASN A 24 17.63 -2.58 -4.03
C ASN A 24 17.28 -2.21 -5.47
N THR A 25 16.34 -1.30 -5.68
CA THR A 25 15.97 -0.86 -7.03
C THR A 25 17.16 -0.17 -7.69
N PRO A 26 17.53 -0.57 -8.93
CA PRO A 26 18.69 -0.02 -9.61
C PRO A 26 18.44 1.40 -10.13
N TYR A 27 19.53 2.11 -10.35
CA TYR A 27 19.55 3.30 -11.18
C TYR A 27 19.90 2.91 -12.62
N TYR A 28 19.28 3.56 -13.60
CA TYR A 28 19.50 3.30 -15.01
C TYR A 28 20.42 4.35 -15.63
N LEU A 29 21.22 3.89 -16.58
CA LEU A 29 21.97 4.74 -17.51
C LEU A 29 21.35 4.61 -18.91
N PRO A 30 20.34 5.41 -19.27
CA PRO A 30 19.72 5.36 -20.57
C PRO A 30 20.74 5.60 -21.69
N LYS A 31 20.58 4.92 -22.83
CA LYS A 31 21.43 5.04 -24.00
C LYS A 31 22.88 4.53 -23.86
N GLN A 32 23.28 4.00 -22.70
CA GLN A 32 24.65 3.53 -22.49
C GLN A 32 24.98 2.19 -23.19
N ARG A 33 23.97 1.43 -23.61
CA ARG A 33 24.20 0.15 -24.32
C ARG A 33 25.09 0.27 -25.54
N PHE A 34 25.00 1.39 -26.23
CA PHE A 34 25.83 1.69 -27.43
C PHE A 34 26.91 2.74 -27.16
N GLY A 35 27.12 3.10 -25.86
CA GLY A 35 28.08 4.09 -25.41
C GLY A 35 27.61 5.54 -25.52
N SER A 36 28.31 6.42 -24.80
CA SER A 36 28.17 7.87 -24.88
C SER A 36 29.36 8.42 -25.65
N THR A 37 29.11 8.98 -26.82
CA THR A 37 30.19 9.53 -27.68
C THR A 37 30.66 10.90 -27.21
N TYR A 38 29.77 11.74 -26.68
CA TYR A 38 30.09 13.11 -26.25
C TYR A 38 28.98 13.68 -25.37
N GLY A 39 29.35 14.46 -24.35
CA GLY A 39 28.44 15.16 -23.46
C GLY A 39 28.03 14.35 -22.21
N ASN A 40 27.20 14.95 -21.35
CA ASN A 40 26.73 14.36 -20.13
C ASN A 40 25.70 13.27 -20.39
N THR A 41 25.62 12.30 -19.47
CA THR A 41 24.54 11.30 -19.40
C THR A 41 23.76 11.44 -18.12
N GLU A 42 22.49 11.12 -18.17
CA GLU A 42 21.59 11.12 -17.01
C GLU A 42 21.64 9.77 -16.30
N VAL A 43 21.53 9.80 -14.98
CA VAL A 43 21.30 8.62 -14.13
C VAL A 43 19.88 8.69 -13.63
N VAL A 44 19.04 7.70 -14.00
CA VAL A 44 17.60 7.69 -13.73
C VAL A 44 17.30 6.72 -12.60
N ASP A 45 16.60 7.20 -11.56
CA ASP A 45 16.13 6.37 -10.45
C ASP A 45 15.02 5.42 -10.92
N GLY A 46 15.25 4.12 -10.77
CA GLY A 46 14.28 3.07 -11.13
C GLY A 46 13.01 3.13 -10.32
N ILE A 47 13.05 3.54 -9.05
CA ILE A 47 11.85 3.72 -8.21
C ILE A 47 10.94 4.77 -8.86
N VAL A 48 11.51 5.91 -9.19
CA VAL A 48 10.77 7.02 -9.81
C VAL A 48 10.23 6.61 -11.17
N LYS A 49 11.10 6.07 -12.02
CA LYS A 49 10.77 5.79 -13.42
C LYS A 49 9.73 4.69 -13.59
N ASP A 50 9.91 3.57 -12.89
CA ASP A 50 9.12 2.36 -13.13
C ASP A 50 7.96 2.20 -12.13
N GLY A 51 8.07 2.80 -10.94
CA GLY A 51 7.09 2.63 -9.86
C GLY A 51 6.21 3.85 -9.60
N LEU A 52 6.77 5.07 -9.62
CA LEU A 52 6.11 6.25 -9.10
C LEU A 52 5.76 7.33 -10.13
N THR A 53 6.04 7.08 -11.41
CA THR A 53 5.69 7.99 -12.51
C THR A 53 4.54 7.42 -13.33
N ASP A 54 3.49 8.22 -13.52
CA ASP A 54 2.44 7.92 -14.50
C ASP A 54 3.02 7.97 -15.90
N VAL A 55 3.04 6.82 -16.56
CA VAL A 55 3.68 6.66 -17.89
C VAL A 55 2.93 7.39 -19.01
N TYR A 56 1.64 7.68 -18.83
CA TYR A 56 0.81 8.34 -19.84
C TYR A 56 0.89 9.86 -19.76
N ASN A 57 0.98 10.40 -18.54
CA ASN A 57 0.95 11.83 -18.26
C ASN A 57 2.33 12.39 -17.87
N ASP A 58 3.32 11.52 -17.65
CA ASP A 58 4.72 11.86 -17.33
C ASP A 58 4.85 12.74 -16.08
N TYR A 59 4.11 12.38 -15.02
CA TYR A 59 4.21 13.03 -13.71
C TYR A 59 4.19 12.01 -12.57
N LEU A 60 4.68 12.42 -11.39
CA LEU A 60 4.70 11.58 -10.19
C LEU A 60 3.30 11.31 -9.68
N MET A 61 3.05 10.10 -9.15
CA MET A 61 1.76 9.72 -8.56
C MET A 61 1.28 10.67 -7.46
N GLY A 62 2.20 11.35 -6.76
CA GLY A 62 1.85 12.37 -5.78
C GLY A 62 1.15 13.60 -6.37
N VAL A 63 1.35 13.91 -7.66
CA VAL A 63 0.60 14.96 -8.36
C VAL A 63 -0.86 14.54 -8.50
N ALA A 64 -1.14 13.28 -8.88
CA ALA A 64 -2.49 12.75 -8.91
C ALA A 64 -3.15 12.74 -7.51
N ALA A 65 -2.36 12.55 -6.45
CA ALA A 65 -2.84 12.67 -5.08
C ALA A 65 -3.25 14.12 -4.73
N GLU A 66 -2.50 15.14 -5.19
CA GLU A 66 -2.89 16.55 -5.04
C GLU A 66 -4.15 16.88 -5.85
N GLU A 67 -4.30 16.34 -7.06
CA GLU A 67 -5.52 16.49 -7.87
C GLU A 67 -6.72 15.87 -7.14
N CYS A 68 -6.55 14.71 -6.53
CA CYS A 68 -7.58 14.06 -5.71
C CYS A 68 -7.97 14.92 -4.51
N ALA A 69 -6.99 15.50 -3.81
CA ALA A 69 -7.24 16.38 -2.67
C ALA A 69 -8.08 17.61 -3.08
N ALA A 70 -7.76 18.20 -4.22
CA ALA A 70 -8.50 19.33 -4.77
C ALA A 70 -9.92 18.95 -5.24
N GLU A 71 -10.07 17.80 -5.95
CA GLU A 71 -11.36 17.34 -6.48
C GLU A 71 -12.36 17.01 -5.36
N TYR A 72 -11.86 16.42 -4.26
CA TYR A 72 -12.72 16.00 -3.14
C TYR A 72 -12.69 16.94 -1.95
N ASP A 73 -12.07 18.13 -2.10
CA ASP A 73 -11.96 19.15 -1.04
C ASP A 73 -11.45 18.53 0.29
N ILE A 74 -10.27 17.88 0.20
CA ILE A 74 -9.60 17.27 1.33
C ILE A 74 -8.40 18.13 1.71
N SER A 75 -8.47 18.71 2.90
CA SER A 75 -7.45 19.61 3.40
C SER A 75 -6.15 18.89 3.78
N ARG A 76 -5.07 19.66 3.90
CA ARG A 76 -3.81 19.22 4.50
C ARG A 76 -4.02 18.68 5.92
N GLU A 77 -4.82 19.38 6.70
CA GLU A 77 -5.08 19.00 8.09
C GLU A 77 -5.79 17.64 8.19
N GLU A 78 -6.77 17.38 7.34
CA GLU A 78 -7.46 16.09 7.30
C GLU A 78 -6.50 14.95 6.96
N GLN A 79 -5.60 15.15 5.99
CA GLN A 79 -4.60 14.17 5.60
C GLN A 79 -3.59 13.91 6.71
N ASP A 80 -3.09 14.96 7.36
CA ASP A 80 -2.16 14.83 8.48
C ASP A 80 -2.81 14.16 9.70
N ASN A 81 -4.07 14.47 10.00
CA ASN A 81 -4.82 13.84 11.08
C ASN A 81 -5.02 12.34 10.81
N TYR A 82 -5.33 11.98 9.56
CA TYR A 82 -5.44 10.58 9.17
C TYR A 82 -4.10 9.84 9.32
N ALA A 83 -2.99 10.42 8.83
CA ALA A 83 -1.66 9.83 8.98
C ALA A 83 -1.29 9.60 10.45
N ILE A 84 -1.52 10.61 11.31
CA ILE A 84 -1.25 10.50 12.75
C ILE A 84 -2.06 9.37 13.39
N GLU A 85 -3.34 9.24 13.04
CA GLU A 85 -4.19 8.17 13.54
C GLU A 85 -3.70 6.80 13.06
N SER A 86 -3.30 6.65 11.79
CA SER A 86 -2.72 5.42 11.25
C SER A 86 -1.47 4.99 12.02
N TYR A 87 -0.53 5.92 12.26
CA TYR A 87 0.64 5.66 13.10
C TYR A 87 0.28 5.20 14.51
N LYS A 88 -0.68 5.88 15.16
CA LYS A 88 -1.11 5.53 16.54
C LYS A 88 -1.75 4.14 16.61
N ARG A 89 -2.56 3.79 15.61
CA ARG A 89 -3.15 2.45 15.51
C ARG A 89 -2.09 1.38 15.33
N ALA A 90 -1.12 1.60 14.43
CA ALA A 90 -0.02 0.67 14.23
C ALA A 90 0.81 0.50 15.52
N GLN A 91 1.16 1.59 16.21
CA GLN A 91 1.86 1.53 17.51
C GLN A 91 1.09 0.74 18.55
N ALA A 92 -0.21 0.97 18.67
CA ALA A 92 -1.08 0.26 19.60
C ALA A 92 -1.16 -1.24 19.27
N ALA A 93 -1.30 -1.58 17.99
CA ALA A 93 -1.37 -2.97 17.52
C ALA A 93 -0.05 -3.73 17.77
N PHE A 94 1.11 -3.10 17.50
CA PHE A 94 2.41 -3.67 17.84
C PHE A 94 2.58 -3.86 19.35
N ALA A 95 2.24 -2.86 20.14
CA ALA A 95 2.31 -2.93 21.61
C ALA A 95 1.40 -4.04 22.18
N ALA A 96 0.22 -4.24 21.61
CA ALA A 96 -0.71 -5.31 21.97
C ALA A 96 -0.26 -6.69 21.44
N GLY A 97 0.74 -6.77 20.57
CA GLY A 97 1.27 -8.01 20.01
C GLY A 97 0.39 -8.65 18.94
N HIS A 98 -0.49 -7.88 18.29
CA HIS A 98 -1.41 -8.39 17.27
C HIS A 98 -0.71 -8.98 16.04
N TYR A 99 0.53 -8.56 15.76
CA TYR A 99 1.30 -9.02 14.60
C TYR A 99 2.24 -10.21 14.88
N LYS A 100 2.31 -10.71 16.14
CA LYS A 100 3.30 -11.74 16.54
C LYS A 100 3.20 -13.05 15.77
N GLU A 101 1.99 -13.44 15.38
CA GLU A 101 1.76 -14.72 14.69
C GLU A 101 1.99 -14.60 13.18
N GLU A 102 2.02 -13.40 12.62
CA GLU A 102 2.17 -13.19 11.18
C GLU A 102 3.55 -12.67 10.76
N ILE A 103 4.26 -11.97 11.66
CA ILE A 103 5.60 -11.47 11.35
C ILE A 103 6.62 -12.60 11.38
N VAL A 104 7.32 -12.76 10.26
CA VAL A 104 8.50 -13.63 10.15
C VAL A 104 9.76 -12.79 10.29
N PRO A 105 10.53 -12.94 11.39
CA PRO A 105 11.77 -12.20 11.59
C PRO A 105 12.79 -12.48 10.48
N VAL A 106 13.42 -11.43 9.97
CA VAL A 106 14.45 -11.53 8.92
C VAL A 106 15.79 -11.10 9.47
N THR A 107 16.80 -11.98 9.33
CA THR A 107 18.19 -11.65 9.68
C THR A 107 18.84 -10.92 8.51
N VAL A 108 19.25 -9.68 8.75
CA VAL A 108 19.95 -8.85 7.77
C VAL A 108 21.41 -8.76 8.16
N SER A 109 22.31 -9.07 7.20
CA SER A 109 23.75 -9.00 7.43
C SER A 109 24.20 -7.58 7.73
N GLY A 110 24.97 -7.41 8.78
CA GLY A 110 25.56 -6.12 9.17
C GLY A 110 26.70 -5.66 8.24
N GLY A 111 27.15 -6.51 7.32
CA GLY A 111 28.27 -6.23 6.44
C GLY A 111 29.62 -6.26 7.17
N ARG A 112 30.67 -5.79 6.50
CA ARG A 112 32.08 -5.90 7.01
C ARG A 112 32.20 -5.49 8.47
N GLY A 113 32.41 -6.47 9.36
CA GLY A 113 32.75 -6.27 10.76
C GLY A 113 31.61 -5.79 11.67
N LYS A 114 30.39 -5.72 11.18
CA LYS A 114 29.22 -5.42 11.99
C LYS A 114 28.40 -6.70 12.25
N PRO A 115 27.79 -6.83 13.44
CA PRO A 115 26.92 -7.95 13.74
C PRO A 115 25.66 -7.93 12.83
N ASP A 116 25.12 -9.11 12.56
CA ASP A 116 23.83 -9.25 11.91
C ASP A 116 22.72 -8.64 12.78
N ARG A 117 21.67 -8.14 12.13
CA ARG A 117 20.50 -7.54 12.78
C ARG A 117 19.26 -8.36 12.44
N VAL A 118 18.47 -8.70 13.44
CA VAL A 118 17.14 -9.27 13.24
C VAL A 118 16.14 -8.12 13.09
N VAL A 119 15.36 -8.15 12.02
CA VAL A 119 14.26 -7.21 11.75
C VAL A 119 12.97 -7.95 11.98
N GLU A 120 12.17 -7.48 12.93
CA GLU A 120 10.90 -8.07 13.38
C GLU A 120 9.81 -7.02 13.65
N MET A 121 10.06 -5.78 13.25
CA MET A 121 9.12 -4.67 13.39
C MET A 121 9.31 -3.69 12.23
N ASP A 122 8.23 -3.11 11.77
CA ASP A 122 8.26 -2.06 10.75
C ASP A 122 8.99 -0.82 11.27
N ASP A 123 9.95 -0.32 10.51
CA ASP A 123 10.77 0.83 10.88
C ASP A 123 9.95 2.12 11.07
N GLU A 124 8.85 2.27 10.33
CA GLU A 124 8.01 3.49 10.36
C GLU A 124 7.23 3.64 11.66
N VAL A 125 6.78 2.55 12.28
CA VAL A 125 5.92 2.57 13.47
C VAL A 125 6.48 3.45 14.60
N SER A 126 7.81 3.45 14.77
CA SER A 126 8.50 4.22 15.82
C SER A 126 8.80 5.68 15.46
N LYS A 127 8.55 6.11 14.22
CA LYS A 127 9.02 7.42 13.70
C LYS A 127 8.03 8.56 13.90
N LEU A 128 6.83 8.33 14.42
CA LEU A 128 5.83 9.38 14.60
C LEU A 128 6.36 10.52 15.47
N ASN A 129 6.32 11.72 14.90
CA ASN A 129 6.47 12.99 15.59
C ASN A 129 5.45 13.95 15.00
N GLU A 130 4.37 14.20 15.74
CA GLU A 130 3.22 14.95 15.24
C GLU A 130 3.58 16.39 14.84
N ASP A 131 4.39 17.09 15.63
CA ASP A 131 4.79 18.46 15.33
C ASP A 131 5.61 18.54 14.04
N LYS A 132 6.56 17.62 13.88
CA LYS A 132 7.36 17.52 12.64
C LYS A 132 6.50 17.15 11.45
N LEU A 133 5.57 16.19 11.60
CA LEU A 133 4.66 15.76 10.54
C LEU A 133 3.89 16.95 9.98
N ARG A 134 3.29 17.75 10.85
CA ARG A 134 2.50 18.93 10.45
C ARG A 134 3.36 20.04 9.83
N ALA A 135 4.64 20.14 10.21
CA ALA A 135 5.56 21.18 9.73
C ALA A 135 6.23 20.85 8.39
N VAL A 136 6.11 19.60 7.88
CA VAL A 136 6.75 19.21 6.61
C VAL A 136 6.14 19.96 5.43
N ARG A 137 6.99 20.42 4.53
CA ARG A 137 6.57 21.09 3.30
C ARG A 137 5.93 20.10 2.32
N PRO A 138 4.93 20.55 1.52
CA PRO A 138 4.39 19.77 0.43
C PRO A 138 5.50 19.26 -0.52
N ALA A 139 5.36 18.01 -0.98
CA ALA A 139 6.39 17.35 -1.78
C ALA A 139 6.18 17.52 -3.29
N PHE A 140 4.92 17.60 -3.75
CA PHE A 140 4.57 17.53 -5.17
C PHE A 140 4.05 18.86 -5.73
N GLN A 141 3.47 19.70 -4.90
CA GLN A 141 2.95 21.01 -5.28
C GLN A 141 3.51 22.08 -4.35
N PRO A 142 4.49 22.91 -4.78
CA PRO A 142 5.17 23.86 -3.90
C PRO A 142 4.27 24.94 -3.28
N LYS A 143 3.19 25.33 -3.98
CA LYS A 143 2.22 26.32 -3.51
C LYS A 143 0.88 25.63 -3.26
N ASN A 144 0.35 25.81 -2.05
CA ASN A 144 -0.94 25.26 -1.63
C ASN A 144 -1.03 23.70 -1.73
N GLY A 145 0.10 23.00 -1.81
CA GLY A 145 0.12 21.56 -1.79
C GLY A 145 -0.28 20.98 -0.42
N THR A 146 -0.80 19.78 -0.44
CA THR A 146 -1.33 19.10 0.73
C THR A 146 -0.63 17.77 1.02
N VAL A 147 -0.04 17.16 -0.01
CA VAL A 147 0.63 15.86 0.07
C VAL A 147 2.09 16.04 0.49
N THR A 148 2.49 15.32 1.53
CA THR A 148 3.82 15.38 2.13
C THR A 148 4.42 14.00 2.29
N ALA A 149 5.72 13.90 2.55
CA ALA A 149 6.35 12.61 2.82
C ALA A 149 5.67 11.84 3.98
N PRO A 150 5.35 12.44 5.15
CA PRO A 150 4.76 11.67 6.24
C PRO A 150 3.25 11.39 6.10
N ASN A 151 2.52 12.00 5.16
CA ASN A 151 1.15 11.61 4.82
C ASN A 151 1.07 10.80 3.51
N SER A 152 2.22 10.27 3.08
CA SER A 152 2.41 9.34 1.97
C SER A 152 3.00 8.03 2.46
N SER A 153 2.80 6.94 1.72
CA SER A 153 3.46 5.66 1.97
C SER A 153 4.98 5.80 1.88
N PRO A 154 5.77 5.23 2.82
CA PRO A 154 7.22 5.28 2.79
C PRO A 154 7.81 4.34 1.74
N LEU A 155 9.10 4.53 1.43
CA LEU A 155 9.89 3.55 0.71
C LEU A 155 10.18 2.36 1.65
N SER A 156 9.72 1.16 1.28
CA SER A 156 9.80 0.00 2.16
C SER A 156 10.24 -1.26 1.40
N ASP A 157 10.98 -2.12 2.08
CA ASP A 157 11.21 -3.49 1.66
C ASP A 157 10.21 -4.38 2.41
N GLY A 158 9.61 -5.34 1.73
CA GLY A 158 8.65 -6.22 2.37
C GLY A 158 8.22 -7.39 1.51
N ALA A 159 7.66 -8.38 2.18
CA ALA A 159 7.04 -9.53 1.54
C ALA A 159 5.86 -10.01 2.39
N SER A 160 4.83 -10.53 1.74
CA SER A 160 3.73 -11.19 2.42
C SER A 160 3.23 -12.39 1.60
N ALA A 161 2.67 -13.38 2.29
CA ALA A 161 2.09 -14.56 1.64
C ALA A 161 0.90 -15.07 2.44
N LEU A 162 -0.10 -15.58 1.69
CA LEU A 162 -1.28 -16.24 2.23
C LEU A 162 -1.41 -17.62 1.60
N VAL A 163 -1.83 -18.60 2.41
CA VAL A 163 -2.22 -19.93 1.92
C VAL A 163 -3.73 -19.97 1.80
N LEU A 164 -4.24 -20.12 0.59
CA LEU A 164 -5.65 -20.31 0.30
C LEU A 164 -5.94 -21.78 0.05
N VAL A 165 -7.04 -22.27 0.59
CA VAL A 165 -7.41 -23.67 0.49
C VAL A 165 -8.88 -23.83 0.14
N SER A 166 -9.24 -24.90 -0.56
CA SER A 166 -10.62 -25.32 -0.71
C SER A 166 -11.16 -25.85 0.62
N LYS A 167 -12.50 -25.81 0.79
CA LYS A 167 -13.13 -26.40 1.98
C LYS A 167 -12.74 -27.88 2.13
N ALA A 168 -12.74 -28.64 1.04
CA ALA A 168 -12.37 -30.05 1.06
C ALA A 168 -10.92 -30.28 1.51
N ALA A 169 -9.97 -29.47 1.04
CA ALA A 169 -8.58 -29.54 1.48
C ALA A 169 -8.42 -29.15 2.96
N ALA A 170 -9.14 -28.12 3.40
CA ALA A 170 -9.12 -27.71 4.83
C ALA A 170 -9.59 -28.87 5.74
N GLU A 171 -10.68 -29.54 5.38
CA GLU A 171 -11.20 -30.70 6.12
C GLU A 171 -10.25 -31.89 6.04
N LYS A 172 -9.77 -32.24 4.83
CA LYS A 172 -8.86 -33.37 4.59
C LYS A 172 -7.56 -33.28 5.39
N TYR A 173 -6.99 -32.08 5.48
CA TYR A 173 -5.71 -31.85 6.15
C TYR A 173 -5.84 -31.24 7.56
N ASN A 174 -7.07 -31.09 8.06
CA ASN A 174 -7.39 -30.50 9.36
C ASN A 174 -6.68 -29.15 9.57
N LEU A 175 -6.79 -28.24 8.56
CA LEU A 175 -6.11 -26.96 8.58
C LEU A 175 -6.87 -25.93 9.41
N PRO A 176 -6.19 -25.12 10.25
CA PRO A 176 -6.81 -23.97 10.90
C PRO A 176 -7.18 -22.91 9.85
N LEU A 177 -8.41 -22.41 9.91
CA LEU A 177 -8.90 -21.37 9.01
C LEU A 177 -9.01 -20.05 9.76
N ILE A 178 -8.39 -19.00 9.25
CA ILE A 178 -8.45 -17.65 9.79
C ILE A 178 -9.70 -16.94 9.29
N ALA A 179 -9.98 -17.03 7.97
CA ALA A 179 -11.07 -16.33 7.31
C ALA A 179 -11.52 -17.07 6.04
N LYS A 180 -12.65 -16.64 5.49
CA LYS A 180 -13.19 -17.12 4.21
C LYS A 180 -13.25 -15.97 3.21
N VAL A 181 -12.69 -16.16 2.01
CA VAL A 181 -12.91 -15.23 0.88
C VAL A 181 -14.37 -15.34 0.44
N ARG A 182 -15.13 -14.25 0.55
CA ARG A 182 -16.56 -14.19 0.21
C ARG A 182 -16.80 -13.61 -1.18
N GLY A 183 -15.98 -12.63 -1.59
CA GLY A 183 -16.16 -11.96 -2.87
C GLY A 183 -14.91 -11.19 -3.27
N TRP A 184 -14.93 -10.67 -4.47
CA TRP A 184 -13.93 -9.78 -5.04
C TRP A 184 -14.57 -8.81 -6.02
N GLY A 185 -13.89 -7.72 -6.30
CA GLY A 185 -14.28 -6.73 -7.30
C GLY A 185 -13.05 -6.08 -7.90
N GLU A 186 -13.13 -5.75 -9.16
CA GLU A 186 -12.08 -5.08 -9.91
C GLU A 186 -12.63 -3.77 -10.47
N ALA A 187 -11.79 -2.73 -10.48
CA ALA A 187 -12.13 -1.45 -11.07
C ALA A 187 -10.88 -0.74 -11.56
N GLU A 188 -11.02 -0.07 -12.67
CA GLU A 188 -10.02 0.76 -13.31
C GLU A 188 -10.62 2.10 -13.70
N GLN A 189 -9.76 3.11 -13.81
CA GLN A 189 -10.09 4.47 -14.21
C GLN A 189 -8.96 5.06 -15.05
N ALA A 190 -9.14 6.31 -15.48
CA ALA A 190 -8.03 7.10 -16.01
C ALA A 190 -6.86 7.11 -15.01
N PRO A 191 -5.59 6.98 -15.43
CA PRO A 191 -4.45 6.87 -14.53
C PRO A 191 -4.38 7.93 -13.43
N ALA A 192 -4.68 9.18 -13.75
CA ALA A 192 -4.75 10.28 -12.79
C ALA A 192 -5.75 10.06 -11.64
N ARG A 193 -6.74 9.17 -11.82
CA ARG A 193 -7.81 8.88 -10.84
C ARG A 193 -7.62 7.57 -10.09
N PHE A 194 -6.45 6.97 -10.13
CA PHE A 194 -6.18 5.70 -9.43
C PHE A 194 -6.53 5.77 -7.93
N THR A 195 -6.40 6.94 -7.32
CA THR A 195 -6.66 7.20 -5.90
C THR A 195 -8.08 6.84 -5.45
N THR A 196 -9.05 6.92 -6.34
CA THR A 196 -10.48 6.65 -6.05
C THR A 196 -10.99 5.34 -6.67
N SER A 197 -10.13 4.54 -7.29
CA SER A 197 -10.51 3.22 -7.81
C SER A 197 -11.06 2.26 -6.73
N PRO A 198 -10.60 2.29 -5.46
CA PRO A 198 -11.23 1.50 -4.40
C PRO A 198 -12.72 1.76 -4.24
N ALA A 199 -13.19 3.02 -4.41
CA ALA A 199 -14.62 3.35 -4.32
C ALA A 199 -15.47 2.70 -5.41
N LEU A 200 -14.87 2.28 -6.53
CA LEU A 200 -15.54 1.53 -7.60
C LEU A 200 -15.43 0.00 -7.40
N ALA A 201 -14.34 -0.48 -6.83
CA ALA A 201 -14.10 -1.91 -6.63
C ALA A 201 -14.85 -2.46 -5.40
N ILE A 202 -14.89 -1.72 -4.30
CA ILE A 202 -15.51 -2.13 -3.04
C ILE A 202 -16.98 -2.51 -3.21
N PRO A 203 -17.86 -1.69 -3.84
CA PRO A 203 -19.25 -2.08 -4.04
C PRO A 203 -19.43 -3.36 -4.86
N LYS A 204 -18.57 -3.57 -5.86
CA LYS A 204 -18.58 -4.81 -6.67
C LYS A 204 -18.22 -6.03 -5.82
N ALA A 205 -17.21 -5.91 -4.94
CA ALA A 205 -16.81 -7.00 -4.06
C ALA A 205 -17.90 -7.34 -3.03
N ILE A 206 -18.56 -6.33 -2.46
CA ILE A 206 -19.68 -6.49 -1.52
C ILE A 206 -20.86 -7.18 -2.23
N GLN A 207 -21.23 -6.69 -3.40
CA GLN A 207 -22.30 -7.30 -4.22
C GLN A 207 -21.97 -8.76 -4.57
N HIS A 208 -20.74 -9.05 -4.99
CA HIS A 208 -20.29 -10.40 -5.32
C HIS A 208 -20.36 -11.34 -4.11
N ALA A 209 -20.11 -10.82 -2.91
CA ALA A 209 -20.24 -11.56 -1.65
C ALA A 209 -21.71 -11.82 -1.25
N GLY A 210 -22.68 -11.17 -1.91
CA GLY A 210 -24.10 -11.21 -1.53
C GLY A 210 -24.38 -10.46 -0.24
N LEU A 211 -23.62 -9.39 0.03
CA LEU A 211 -23.68 -8.56 1.24
C LEU A 211 -24.11 -7.14 0.89
N THR A 212 -24.37 -6.34 1.93
CA THR A 212 -24.59 -4.90 1.86
C THR A 212 -23.48 -4.14 2.57
N ALA A 213 -23.40 -2.83 2.43
CA ALA A 213 -22.39 -2.01 3.11
C ALA A 213 -22.54 -2.04 4.64
N GLU A 214 -23.76 -2.24 5.14
CA GLU A 214 -24.07 -2.34 6.57
C GLU A 214 -23.46 -3.60 7.19
N ASP A 215 -23.35 -4.69 6.41
CA ASP A 215 -22.77 -5.96 6.84
C ASP A 215 -21.23 -5.88 7.02
N ILE A 216 -20.60 -4.83 6.50
CA ILE A 216 -19.14 -4.67 6.56
C ILE A 216 -18.75 -4.08 7.90
N ALA A 217 -17.96 -4.82 8.65
CA ALA A 217 -17.44 -4.38 9.95
C ALA A 217 -16.29 -3.38 9.79
N PHE A 218 -15.33 -3.66 8.88
CA PHE A 218 -14.14 -2.84 8.66
C PHE A 218 -13.77 -2.79 7.19
N TYR A 219 -13.17 -1.65 6.80
CA TYR A 219 -12.58 -1.42 5.51
C TYR A 219 -11.08 -1.18 5.67
N GLU A 220 -10.26 -1.97 5.00
CA GLU A 220 -8.83 -1.76 4.90
C GLU A 220 -8.51 -1.30 3.48
N ILE A 221 -8.07 -0.05 3.35
CA ILE A 221 -7.73 0.58 2.07
C ILE A 221 -6.25 0.93 2.10
N ASN A 222 -5.49 0.45 1.10
CA ASN A 222 -4.07 0.73 1.02
C ASN A 222 -3.76 2.23 1.08
N GLU A 223 -2.91 2.61 2.02
CA GLU A 223 -2.58 4.00 2.35
C GLU A 223 -1.42 4.53 1.49
N ALA A 224 -1.54 4.43 0.15
CA ALA A 224 -0.53 5.01 -0.74
C ALA A 224 -0.29 6.50 -0.43
N PHE A 225 -1.36 7.19 -0.10
CA PHE A 225 -1.41 8.55 0.45
C PHE A 225 -2.61 8.64 1.40
N SER A 226 -2.55 9.46 2.43
CA SER A 226 -3.70 9.69 3.32
C SER A 226 -4.94 10.17 2.57
N VAL A 227 -4.77 10.94 1.51
CA VAL A 227 -5.88 11.40 0.66
C VAL A 227 -6.65 10.25 0.02
N VAL A 228 -6.00 9.10 -0.28
CA VAL A 228 -6.68 7.91 -0.82
C VAL A 228 -7.74 7.42 0.15
N ALA A 229 -7.35 7.23 1.40
CA ALA A 229 -8.26 6.80 2.45
C ALA A 229 -9.37 7.84 2.69
N CYS A 230 -9.02 9.12 2.83
CA CYS A 230 -9.97 10.21 3.04
C CYS A 230 -11.00 10.32 1.91
N ALA A 231 -10.56 10.25 0.64
CA ALA A 231 -11.44 10.35 -0.52
C ALA A 231 -12.40 9.16 -0.62
N ASN A 232 -11.89 7.93 -0.51
CA ASN A 232 -12.73 6.74 -0.60
C ASN A 232 -13.73 6.65 0.56
N LYS A 233 -13.32 7.04 1.78
CA LYS A 233 -14.20 7.18 2.93
C LYS A 233 -15.35 8.17 2.64
N LYS A 234 -15.04 9.34 2.07
CA LYS A 234 -16.00 10.37 1.71
C LYS A 234 -16.98 9.89 0.62
N ILE A 235 -16.46 9.28 -0.45
CA ILE A 235 -17.26 8.78 -1.59
C ILE A 235 -18.22 7.67 -1.15
N LEU A 236 -17.77 6.74 -0.34
CA LEU A 236 -18.54 5.57 0.10
C LEU A 236 -19.33 5.82 1.39
N ASN A 237 -19.22 7.01 1.99
CA ASN A 237 -19.82 7.35 3.28
C ASN A 237 -19.45 6.34 4.38
N ILE A 238 -18.19 5.88 4.43
CA ILE A 238 -17.72 4.93 5.43
C ILE A 238 -17.63 5.64 6.79
N PRO A 239 -18.27 5.09 7.85
CA PRO A 239 -18.09 5.60 9.20
C PRO A 239 -16.63 5.54 9.66
N ALA A 240 -16.19 6.55 10.44
CA ALA A 240 -14.78 6.66 10.84
C ALA A 240 -14.28 5.44 11.64
N GLU A 241 -15.15 4.86 12.44
CA GLU A 241 -14.87 3.69 13.26
C GLU A 241 -14.75 2.37 12.47
N LYS A 242 -15.13 2.39 11.19
CA LYS A 242 -15.03 1.21 10.30
C LYS A 242 -13.80 1.25 9.38
N MET A 243 -12.94 2.28 9.50
CA MET A 243 -11.81 2.46 8.60
C MET A 243 -10.52 2.66 9.34
#